data_4ba7e86fb9e89735c8be991dcbb05771
#
_entry.id   4ba7e86fb9e89735c8be991dcbb05771
#
_cell.length_a   1.000
_cell.length_b   1.000
_cell.length_c   1.000
_cell.angle_alpha   90.00
_cell.angle_beta   90.00
_cell.angle_gamma   90.00
#
_symmetry.space_group_name_H-M   'P 1'
#
loop_
_entity.id
_entity.type
_entity.pdbx_description
1 polymer ?
#
loop_
_entity_poly.entity_id
_entity_poly.type
_entity_poly.pdbx_seq_one_letter_code
_entity_poly.pdbx_strand_id
1 'polypeptide(L)'
;MFTIACLITFLWLCFGYSLSFSPCLENGGTKEVFGDAGRLWLRGMMKNTVHALAPTIPEALFCAYQLTFAIITAALICGSFADRMKYHSMIIFIMFWHLLVYCPLAHSNWHFHGWLYQLGCLDFAGGNVVHICSGASTADNH
;
A
#
# COMPACT_ATOMS: atom_id res chain seq x y z
N MET A 1 -13.89 -7.71 -9.50
CA MET A 1 -13.25 -8.00 -8.20
C MET A 1 -12.06 -8.97 -8.31
N PHE A 2 -12.23 -10.18 -8.83
CA PHE A 2 -11.13 -11.16 -8.93
C PHE A 2 -9.91 -10.63 -9.71
N THR A 3 -10.11 -10.05 -10.87
CA THR A 3 -9.03 -9.46 -11.69
C THR A 3 -8.25 -8.37 -10.95
N ILE A 4 -8.94 -7.54 -10.16
CA ILE A 4 -8.31 -6.50 -9.36
C ILE A 4 -7.46 -7.12 -8.25
N ALA A 5 -7.97 -8.13 -7.57
CA ALA A 5 -7.18 -8.85 -6.57
C ALA A 5 -5.90 -9.44 -7.17
N CYS A 6 -5.97 -10.08 -8.34
CA CYS A 6 -4.81 -10.60 -9.04
C CYS A 6 -3.83 -9.49 -9.45
N LEU A 7 -4.34 -8.39 -10.01
CA LEU A 7 -3.52 -7.24 -10.40
C LEU A 7 -2.78 -6.63 -9.22
N ILE A 8 -3.51 -6.34 -8.14
CA ILE A 8 -2.92 -5.76 -6.92
C ILE A 8 -1.91 -6.73 -6.29
N THR A 9 -2.21 -8.03 -6.25
CA THR A 9 -1.25 -9.03 -5.76
C THR A 9 0.05 -8.99 -6.56
N PHE A 10 -0.04 -8.96 -7.89
CA PHE A 10 1.14 -8.88 -8.75
C PHE A 10 1.92 -7.57 -8.50
N LEU A 11 1.25 -6.43 -8.52
CA LEU A 11 1.89 -5.13 -8.28
C LEU A 11 2.50 -5.02 -6.88
N TRP A 12 1.84 -5.59 -5.88
CA TRP A 12 2.33 -5.61 -4.50
C TRP A 12 3.63 -6.37 -4.36
N LEU A 13 3.69 -7.59 -4.93
CA LEU A 13 4.89 -8.42 -4.88
C LEU A 13 6.05 -7.81 -5.66
N CYS A 14 5.77 -7.12 -6.77
CA CYS A 14 6.81 -6.50 -7.60
C CYS A 14 7.33 -5.19 -6.99
N PHE A 15 6.45 -4.29 -6.58
CA PHE A 15 6.77 -2.91 -6.24
C PHE A 15 6.12 -2.44 -4.94
N GLY A 16 4.84 -2.73 -4.73
CA GLY A 16 4.01 -2.13 -3.70
C GLY A 16 4.54 -2.34 -2.30
N TYR A 17 4.98 -3.55 -1.97
CA TYR A 17 5.57 -3.86 -0.67
C TYR A 17 6.84 -3.03 -0.40
N SER A 18 7.72 -2.91 -1.39
CA SER A 18 8.94 -2.11 -1.27
C SER A 18 8.62 -0.64 -1.05
N LEU A 19 7.72 -0.08 -1.86
CA LEU A 19 7.34 1.34 -1.76
C LEU A 19 6.63 1.69 -0.44
N SER A 20 5.94 0.72 0.16
CA SER A 20 5.18 0.95 1.40
C SER A 20 5.97 0.64 2.67
N PHE A 21 6.80 -0.39 2.68
CA PHE A 21 7.39 -0.95 3.90
C PHE A 21 8.90 -1.16 3.86
N SER A 22 9.59 -0.86 2.76
CA SER A 22 11.05 -0.93 2.76
C SER A 22 11.61 0.09 3.74
N PRO A 23 12.63 -0.29 4.54
CA PRO A 23 13.31 0.68 5.38
C PRO A 23 14.01 1.70 4.49
N CYS A 24 13.78 2.96 4.77
CA CYS A 24 14.48 4.04 4.12
C CYS A 24 15.97 3.96 4.45
N LEU A 25 16.82 4.21 3.49
CA LEU A 25 18.25 4.38 3.76
C LEU A 25 18.43 5.53 4.75
N GLU A 26 19.25 5.33 5.78
CA GLU A 26 19.56 6.27 6.86
C GLU A 26 20.27 7.57 6.40
N ASN A 27 19.85 8.16 5.32
CA ASN A 27 20.35 9.44 4.84
C ASN A 27 19.43 10.58 5.27
N GLY A 28 19.51 10.89 6.53
CA GLY A 28 19.27 12.18 7.15
C GLY A 28 18.18 13.07 6.56
N GLY A 29 16.95 13.01 7.10
CA GLY A 29 16.20 14.25 7.28
C GLY A 29 15.06 14.59 6.34
N THR A 30 14.68 13.76 5.40
CA THR A 30 13.43 13.99 4.65
C THR A 30 12.31 13.08 5.18
N LYS A 31 11.21 13.70 5.55
CA LYS A 31 9.96 13.01 5.85
C LYS A 31 9.53 12.26 4.59
N GLU A 32 9.76 10.97 4.56
CA GLU A 32 9.67 10.23 3.31
C GLU A 32 8.22 9.83 3.03
N VAL A 33 7.83 10.02 1.80
CA VAL A 33 6.50 9.69 1.27
C VAL A 33 6.52 8.29 0.65
N PHE A 34 7.69 7.82 0.24
CA PHE A 34 7.89 6.50 -0.36
C PHE A 34 9.00 5.74 0.36
N GLY A 35 8.83 4.42 0.48
CA GLY A 35 9.91 3.52 0.88
C GLY A 35 10.98 3.37 -0.20
N ASP A 36 12.09 2.75 0.16
CA ASP A 36 13.23 2.49 -0.73
C ASP A 36 12.94 1.32 -1.69
N ALA A 37 13.74 1.24 -2.75
CA ALA A 37 13.73 0.14 -3.73
C ALA A 37 14.38 -1.18 -3.23
N GLY A 38 14.82 -1.23 -1.99
CA GLY A 38 15.57 -2.36 -1.42
C GLY A 38 14.82 -3.69 -1.37
N ARG A 39 13.50 -3.67 -1.37
CA ARG A 39 12.63 -4.85 -1.31
C ARG A 39 11.86 -5.10 -2.61
N LEU A 40 12.25 -4.48 -3.72
CA LEU A 40 11.66 -4.77 -5.02
C LEU A 40 11.75 -6.27 -5.34
N TRP A 41 10.65 -6.84 -5.86
CA TRP A 41 10.52 -8.27 -6.14
C TRP A 41 10.76 -9.14 -4.90
N LEU A 42 10.45 -8.63 -3.70
CA LEU A 42 10.71 -9.29 -2.42
C LEU A 42 12.18 -9.66 -2.18
N ARG A 43 13.08 -8.91 -2.80
CA ARG A 43 14.53 -9.17 -2.73
C ARG A 43 15.01 -9.10 -1.28
N GLY A 44 15.79 -10.13 -0.87
CA GLY A 44 16.32 -10.21 0.49
C GLY A 44 15.33 -10.69 1.55
N MET A 45 14.10 -11.01 1.18
CA MET A 45 13.14 -11.66 2.08
C MET A 45 13.47 -13.14 2.19
N MET A 46 13.96 -13.55 3.35
CA MET A 46 14.30 -14.93 3.67
C MET A 46 13.32 -15.51 4.70
N LYS A 47 13.34 -16.83 4.87
CA LYS A 47 12.44 -17.55 5.80
C LYS A 47 12.47 -17.01 7.23
N ASN A 48 13.63 -16.49 7.68
CA ASN A 48 13.84 -16.03 9.05
C ASN A 48 13.96 -14.49 9.16
N THR A 49 13.72 -13.75 8.06
CA THR A 49 13.69 -12.28 8.13
C THR A 49 12.43 -11.83 8.86
N VAL A 50 12.58 -10.82 9.72
CA VAL A 50 11.48 -10.17 10.42
C VAL A 50 11.45 -8.69 10.04
N HIS A 51 10.26 -8.12 9.96
CA HIS A 51 10.10 -6.69 9.71
C HIS A 51 10.12 -5.92 11.02
N ALA A 52 10.72 -4.73 11.05
CA ALA A 52 10.83 -3.92 12.27
C ALA A 52 9.46 -3.57 12.89
N LEU A 53 8.42 -3.39 12.04
CA LEU A 53 7.04 -3.15 12.50
C LEU A 53 6.35 -4.40 13.06
N ALA A 54 6.88 -5.60 12.82
CA ALA A 54 6.29 -6.86 13.24
C ALA A 54 7.38 -7.88 13.63
N PRO A 55 8.12 -7.64 14.74
CA PRO A 55 9.28 -8.45 15.11
C PRO A 55 8.95 -9.86 15.56
N THR A 56 7.68 -10.17 15.80
CA THR A 56 7.21 -11.47 16.30
C THR A 56 6.81 -12.44 15.21
N ILE A 57 6.71 -12.00 13.96
CA ILE A 57 6.28 -12.82 12.83
C ILE A 57 7.29 -12.74 11.68
N PRO A 58 7.37 -13.79 10.82
CA PRO A 58 8.18 -13.73 9.61
C PRO A 58 7.75 -12.59 8.68
N GLU A 59 8.71 -11.93 8.03
CA GLU A 59 8.45 -10.81 7.10
C GLU A 59 7.52 -11.22 5.94
N ALA A 60 7.61 -12.46 5.47
CA ALA A 60 6.72 -12.99 4.44
C ALA A 60 5.25 -13.01 4.88
N LEU A 61 4.99 -13.35 6.14
CA LEU A 61 3.64 -13.32 6.71
C LEU A 61 3.15 -11.89 6.86
N PHE A 62 4.01 -10.98 7.32
CA PHE A 62 3.69 -9.55 7.38
C PHE A 62 3.37 -8.97 5.99
N CYS A 63 4.17 -9.30 4.96
CA CYS A 63 3.92 -8.90 3.58
C CYS A 63 2.56 -9.41 3.06
N ALA A 64 2.23 -10.69 3.31
CA ALA A 64 0.95 -11.28 2.93
C ALA A 64 -0.23 -10.65 3.68
N TYR A 65 -0.06 -10.33 4.95
CA TYR A 65 -1.07 -9.64 5.74
C TYR A 65 -1.33 -8.23 5.19
N GLN A 66 -0.30 -7.46 4.92
CA GLN A 66 -0.41 -6.12 4.36
C GLN A 66 -0.98 -6.09 2.92
N LEU A 67 -0.75 -7.15 2.15
CA LEU A 67 -1.38 -7.34 0.84
C LEU A 67 -2.90 -7.35 0.93
N THR A 68 -3.48 -7.92 1.98
CA THR A 68 -4.95 -7.95 2.15
C THR A 68 -5.55 -6.54 2.24
N PHE A 69 -4.86 -5.60 2.90
CA PHE A 69 -5.29 -4.21 2.95
C PHE A 69 -5.17 -3.50 1.60
N ALA A 70 -4.12 -3.78 0.85
CA ALA A 70 -3.94 -3.25 -0.50
C ALA A 70 -5.08 -3.70 -1.44
N ILE A 71 -5.44 -4.99 -1.38
CA ILE A 71 -6.52 -5.57 -2.19
C ILE A 71 -7.87 -4.96 -1.80
N ILE A 72 -8.19 -4.92 -0.51
CA ILE A 72 -9.50 -4.43 -0.06
C ILE A 72 -9.69 -2.95 -0.38
N THR A 73 -8.65 -2.13 -0.25
CA THR A 73 -8.71 -0.70 -0.56
C THR A 73 -9.03 -0.46 -2.04
N ALA A 74 -8.34 -1.16 -2.94
CA ALA A 74 -8.62 -1.10 -4.36
C ALA A 74 -10.02 -1.64 -4.71
N ALA A 75 -10.49 -2.67 -4.00
CA ALA A 75 -11.82 -3.23 -4.18
C ALA A 75 -12.94 -2.26 -3.75
N LEU A 76 -12.74 -1.49 -2.69
CA LEU A 76 -13.71 -0.49 -2.23
C LEU A 76 -13.96 0.60 -3.27
N ILE A 77 -12.92 1.05 -3.99
CA ILE A 77 -13.06 2.08 -5.03
C ILE A 77 -13.87 1.57 -6.22
N CYS A 78 -13.80 0.28 -6.50
CA CYS A 78 -14.49 -0.30 -7.67
C CYS A 78 -16.00 -0.12 -7.66
N GLY A 79 -16.61 0.00 -6.48
CA GLY A 79 -18.04 0.23 -6.35
C GLY A 79 -18.51 1.52 -7.02
N SER A 80 -17.69 2.57 -7.02
CA SER A 80 -18.01 3.86 -7.64
C SER A 80 -17.89 3.86 -9.17
N PHE A 81 -17.11 2.94 -9.72
CA PHE A 81 -16.86 2.84 -11.16
C PHE A 81 -17.71 1.77 -11.84
N ALA A 82 -18.39 0.92 -11.07
CA ALA A 82 -19.28 -0.10 -11.60
C ALA A 82 -20.32 0.55 -12.52
N ASP A 83 -20.51 -0.03 -13.70
CA ASP A 83 -21.42 0.43 -14.74
C ASP A 83 -21.12 1.81 -15.40
N ARG A 84 -20.07 2.51 -14.98
CA ARG A 84 -19.72 3.85 -15.49
C ARG A 84 -18.43 3.87 -16.30
N MET A 85 -17.47 2.99 -15.99
CA MET A 85 -16.15 3.00 -16.62
C MET A 85 -15.90 1.73 -17.42
N LYS A 86 -15.22 1.87 -18.56
CA LYS A 86 -14.79 0.73 -19.37
C LYS A 86 -13.78 -0.11 -18.57
N TYR A 87 -13.89 -1.42 -18.69
CA TYR A 87 -13.04 -2.38 -17.94
C TYR A 87 -11.53 -2.10 -18.06
N HIS A 88 -11.03 -1.86 -19.28
CA HIS A 88 -9.61 -1.57 -19.49
C HIS A 88 -9.15 -0.28 -18.80
N SER A 89 -9.98 0.77 -18.85
CA SER A 89 -9.67 2.05 -18.20
C SER A 89 -9.62 1.90 -16.69
N MET A 90 -10.50 1.09 -16.12
CA MET A 90 -10.52 0.77 -14.69
C MET A 90 -9.23 0.04 -14.27
N ILE A 91 -8.76 -0.93 -15.04
CA ILE A 91 -7.52 -1.67 -14.76
C ILE A 91 -6.32 -0.72 -14.75
N ILE A 92 -6.19 0.13 -15.77
CA ILE A 92 -5.11 1.12 -15.88
C ILE A 92 -5.16 2.11 -14.70
N PHE A 93 -6.36 2.62 -14.40
CA PHE A 93 -6.56 3.54 -13.27
C PHE A 93 -6.11 2.91 -11.95
N ILE A 94 -6.59 1.71 -11.62
CA ILE A 94 -6.27 1.02 -10.37
C ILE A 94 -4.77 0.73 -10.26
N MET A 95 -4.10 0.38 -11.35
CA MET A 95 -2.66 0.15 -11.39
C MET A 95 -1.88 1.41 -10.95
N PHE A 96 -2.16 2.56 -11.57
CA PHE A 96 -1.51 3.82 -11.22
C PHE A 96 -1.93 4.31 -9.84
N TRP A 97 -3.21 4.22 -9.51
CA TRP A 97 -3.74 4.61 -8.22
C TRP A 97 -3.08 3.83 -7.07
N HIS A 98 -2.91 2.52 -7.23
CA HIS A 98 -2.25 1.69 -6.22
C HIS A 98 -0.81 2.15 -5.95
N LEU A 99 -0.04 2.40 -7.01
CA LEU A 99 1.36 2.80 -6.88
C LEU A 99 1.55 4.25 -6.43
N LEU A 100 0.71 5.18 -6.90
CA LEU A 100 0.89 6.62 -6.68
C LEU A 100 0.10 7.17 -5.49
N VAL A 101 -0.97 6.49 -5.07
CA VAL A 101 -1.82 6.94 -3.98
C VAL A 101 -1.73 6.00 -2.79
N TYR A 102 -2.02 4.72 -2.99
CA TYR A 102 -2.05 3.76 -1.89
C TYR A 102 -0.68 3.55 -1.24
N CYS A 103 0.36 3.25 -2.02
CA CYS A 103 1.69 2.95 -1.46
C CYS A 103 2.29 4.12 -0.69
N PRO A 104 2.29 5.38 -1.19
CA PRO A 104 2.77 6.52 -0.42
C PRO A 104 1.96 6.76 0.86
N LEU A 105 0.63 6.60 0.80
CA LEU A 105 -0.20 6.81 1.95
C LEU A 105 0.02 5.73 3.02
N ALA A 106 0.17 4.48 2.61
CA ALA A 106 0.53 3.37 3.51
C ALA A 106 1.89 3.60 4.18
N HIS A 107 2.90 4.03 3.41
CA HIS A 107 4.20 4.39 3.96
C HIS A 107 4.09 5.55 4.95
N SER A 108 3.39 6.61 4.58
CA SER A 108 3.24 7.81 5.40
C SER A 108 2.57 7.56 6.74
N ASN A 109 1.59 6.64 6.81
CA ASN A 109 0.83 6.36 8.03
C ASN A 109 1.41 5.23 8.88
N TRP A 110 1.94 4.17 8.27
CA TRP A 110 2.28 2.95 8.98
C TRP A 110 3.78 2.76 9.18
N HIS A 111 4.63 3.42 8.38
CA HIS A 111 6.07 3.30 8.55
C HIS A 111 6.59 4.28 9.60
N PHE A 112 7.61 3.88 10.40
CA PHE A 112 8.20 4.72 11.45
C PHE A 112 8.75 6.06 10.96
N HIS A 113 9.24 6.12 9.73
CA HIS A 113 9.74 7.33 9.08
C HIS A 113 8.67 8.08 8.29
N GLY A 114 7.45 7.55 8.22
CA GLY A 114 6.32 8.21 7.56
C GLY A 114 5.97 9.54 8.21
N TRP A 115 5.71 10.57 7.42
CA TRP A 115 5.47 11.91 7.93
C TRP A 115 4.18 12.03 8.76
N LEU A 116 3.13 11.30 8.43
CA LEU A 116 1.90 11.26 9.22
C LEU A 116 2.11 10.52 10.55
N TYR A 117 2.86 9.43 10.51
CA TYR A 117 3.24 8.70 11.72
C TYR A 117 4.03 9.61 12.68
N GLN A 118 5.01 10.36 12.18
CA GLN A 118 5.81 11.29 12.97
C GLN A 118 5.00 12.49 13.51
N LEU A 119 3.92 12.88 12.84
CA LEU A 119 2.97 13.88 13.35
C LEU A 119 2.06 13.35 14.46
N GLY A 120 2.18 12.05 14.81
CA GLY A 120 1.35 11.41 15.82
C GLY A 120 -0.02 10.95 15.31
N CYS A 121 -0.19 10.86 13.99
CA CYS A 121 -1.41 10.29 13.41
C CYS A 121 -1.44 8.78 13.68
N LEU A 122 -2.44 8.34 14.43
CA LEU A 122 -2.63 6.94 14.75
C LEU A 122 -3.65 6.33 13.79
N ASP A 123 -3.18 5.48 12.91
CA ASP A 123 -4.02 4.65 12.03
C ASP A 123 -3.94 3.19 12.46
N PHE A 124 -4.83 2.80 13.36
CA PHE A 124 -4.78 1.51 14.02
C PHE A 124 -5.25 0.35 13.11
N ALA A 125 -6.27 0.59 12.31
CA ALA A 125 -6.93 -0.44 11.49
C ALA A 125 -7.19 0.00 10.03
N GLY A 126 -6.45 0.97 9.53
CA GLY A 126 -6.60 1.46 8.15
C GLY A 126 -7.69 2.52 8.00
N GLY A 127 -8.01 3.28 9.07
CA GLY A 127 -8.96 4.40 8.96
C GLY A 127 -8.55 5.39 7.89
N ASN A 128 -7.28 5.80 7.88
CA ASN A 128 -6.73 6.70 6.88
C ASN A 128 -6.36 5.98 5.58
N VAL A 129 -5.57 4.91 5.70
CA VAL A 129 -4.96 4.23 4.53
C VAL A 129 -6.00 3.48 3.70
N VAL A 130 -7.01 2.90 4.31
CA VAL A 130 -8.05 2.14 3.60
C VAL A 130 -9.29 2.99 3.38
N HIS A 131 -9.93 3.49 4.45
CA HIS A 131 -11.26 4.06 4.38
C HIS A 131 -11.28 5.51 3.87
N ILE A 132 -10.45 6.39 4.42
CA ILE A 132 -10.39 7.78 3.92
C ILE A 132 -9.81 7.80 2.50
N CYS A 133 -8.77 7.03 2.22
CA CYS A 133 -8.16 6.94 0.91
C CYS A 133 -9.15 6.47 -0.17
N SER A 134 -9.87 5.38 0.09
CA SER A 134 -10.88 4.89 -0.85
C SER A 134 -12.07 5.84 -0.95
N GLY A 135 -12.56 6.37 0.17
CA GLY A 135 -13.68 7.30 0.22
C GLY A 135 -13.42 8.60 -0.53
N ALA A 136 -12.25 9.22 -0.31
CA ALA A 136 -11.85 10.42 -1.05
C ALA A 136 -11.73 10.18 -2.55
N SER A 137 -11.24 8.99 -2.94
CA SER A 137 -11.12 8.61 -4.36
C SER A 137 -12.46 8.36 -5.05
N THR A 138 -13.54 8.23 -4.30
CA THR A 138 -14.90 7.99 -4.81
C THR A 138 -15.81 9.23 -4.75
N ALA A 139 -15.41 10.26 -4.00
CA ALA A 139 -16.25 11.43 -3.71
C ALA A 139 -16.60 12.28 -4.93
N ASP A 140 -15.76 12.31 -5.96
CA ASP A 140 -15.94 13.13 -7.17
C ASP A 140 -16.90 12.51 -8.22
N ASN A 141 -17.57 11.40 -7.90
CA ASN A 141 -18.41 10.67 -8.84
C ASN A 141 -19.93 10.85 -8.60
N HIS A 142 -20.31 11.89 -7.86
CA HIS A 142 -21.71 12.27 -7.66
C HIS A 142 -22.10 13.55 -8.39
#